data_2a3e41b6c97b85fb7449b4f1d3b5e1a1
#
_entry.id   2a3e41b6c97b85fb7449b4f1d3b5e1a1
#
_cell.length_a   1.000
_cell.length_b   1.000
_cell.length_c   1.000
_cell.angle_alpha   90.00
_cell.angle_beta   90.00
_cell.angle_gamma   90.00
#
_symmetry.space_group_name_H-M   'P 1'
#
loop_
_entity.id
_entity.type
_entity.pdbx_description
1 polymer ?
#
loop_
_entity_poly.entity_id
_entity_poly.type
_entity_poly.pdbx_seq_one_letter_code
_entity_poly.pdbx_strand_id
1 'polypeptide(L)'
;MPPVVHQRPSNENISFSETVHPLIQKVFRQRPIAYANEIELGLNNLLSPEKFKGIDDAVRLLVAALEEQQRVLIVADFDADGATSCVVAIDCLRKFGLKQIDYVVPNRFEYGYGLTPEIVELGKLKRPDVIITVDNGISSVEGVATAKDAGISVVITDHHIAPSALPAAEAILNPNQPGCDFPSKCIAGVGVVFYLMLALRRRLRSFNWFEKTGISEPNLADQLDLVALGTIADVVPLDRNNRILVDEGLKRIRKGKTRPGIDALINISDRQREHLKASDVGFSLAPRLNAAGRLEDMSTGIECLLSTSESKAYQLALSLDGINKDRKKLEADMRQQAWQALDELSEQHEYLPDTLCLFDERWHQGIVGIIASRVKDKYHRPTIAFAQVDGQEIKGSARSIKGFHIRDALDIVATKNPGLIDKFGGHAMAAGLSLKKQNFELFKEAFLREANKLLNEELLESKILTDGRVESKWLTLDTAKLIEAAGPWGQEFWEPLFDGKFCLVEYKKVGKNHLKMVLSSKEDPEHFLDAIAFSVDEKDWPKEGSKEIEIAYRLEVNHFRGNATLQLMVEHILQIS
;
A
#
# COMPACT_ATOMS: atom_id res chain seq x y z
N MET A 1 -13.70 21.12 12.87
CA MET A 1 -12.97 21.35 14.16
C MET A 1 -11.49 21.07 13.91
N PRO A 2 -10.56 21.75 14.56
CA PRO A 2 -9.16 21.36 14.47
C PRO A 2 -8.98 19.93 15.03
N PRO A 3 -8.04 19.15 14.50
CA PRO A 3 -7.81 17.80 14.97
C PRO A 3 -7.31 17.80 16.43
N VAL A 4 -7.78 16.82 17.21
CA VAL A 4 -7.37 16.65 18.60
C VAL A 4 -6.16 15.74 18.69
N VAL A 5 -5.13 16.16 19.44
CA VAL A 5 -3.91 15.38 19.63
C VAL A 5 -4.12 14.37 20.76
N HIS A 6 -3.88 13.11 20.47
CA HIS A 6 -3.87 12.03 21.44
C HIS A 6 -2.52 11.31 21.41
N GLN A 7 -1.98 11.01 22.58
CA GLN A 7 -0.79 10.17 22.66
C GLN A 7 -1.16 8.70 22.38
N ARG A 8 -0.33 7.98 21.61
CA ARG A 8 -0.48 6.55 21.39
C ARG A 8 -0.41 5.78 22.70
N PRO A 9 -1.24 4.76 22.90
CA PRO A 9 -1.12 3.88 24.06
C PRO A 9 0.25 3.19 24.07
N SER A 10 0.81 3.03 25.25
CA SER A 10 2.14 2.43 25.48
C SER A 10 2.02 1.09 26.19
N ASN A 11 2.73 0.07 25.72
CA ASN A 11 2.83 -1.22 26.39
C ASN A 11 4.06 -1.24 27.30
N GLU A 12 3.89 -0.82 28.55
CA GLU A 12 4.97 -0.75 29.54
C GLU A 12 5.50 -2.13 29.99
N ASN A 13 4.83 -3.22 29.64
CA ASN A 13 5.27 -4.58 29.98
C ASN A 13 6.45 -5.05 29.12
N ILE A 14 6.80 -4.35 28.04
CA ILE A 14 7.92 -4.71 27.18
C ILE A 14 9.20 -4.10 27.75
N SER A 15 10.13 -4.97 28.15
CA SER A 15 11.48 -4.58 28.61
C SER A 15 12.48 -4.77 27.49
N PHE A 16 13.09 -3.68 27.04
CA PHE A 16 14.17 -3.70 26.06
C PHE A 16 15.54 -3.73 26.77
N SER A 17 16.58 -4.19 26.05
CA SER A 17 17.97 -4.07 26.50
C SER A 17 18.34 -2.59 26.70
N GLU A 18 19.21 -2.31 27.66
CA GLU A 18 19.78 -0.98 27.89
C GLU A 18 20.57 -0.43 26.69
N THR A 19 20.96 -1.31 25.75
CA THR A 19 21.61 -0.92 24.49
C THR A 19 20.67 -0.21 23.52
N VAL A 20 19.34 -0.38 23.68
CA VAL A 20 18.35 0.33 22.86
C VAL A 20 18.12 1.72 23.44
N HIS A 21 18.29 2.74 22.60
CA HIS A 21 18.13 4.14 23.02
C HIS A 21 16.76 4.40 23.69
N PRO A 22 16.66 5.13 24.82
CA PRO A 22 15.40 5.32 25.55
C PRO A 22 14.23 5.84 24.73
N LEU A 23 14.47 6.79 23.82
CA LEU A 23 13.43 7.28 22.91
C LEU A 23 12.91 6.18 21.97
N ILE A 24 13.80 5.33 21.46
CA ILE A 24 13.42 4.20 20.59
C ILE A 24 12.63 3.15 21.38
N GLN A 25 13.00 2.87 22.64
CA GLN A 25 12.20 2.01 23.52
C GLN A 25 10.78 2.56 23.71
N LYS A 26 10.65 3.89 23.98
CA LYS A 26 9.35 4.57 24.11
C LYS A 26 8.52 4.39 22.83
N VAL A 27 9.12 4.64 21.66
CA VAL A 27 8.45 4.49 20.36
C VAL A 27 7.99 3.05 20.13
N PHE A 28 8.85 2.06 20.39
CA PHE A 28 8.50 0.65 20.19
C PHE A 28 7.40 0.17 21.14
N ARG A 29 7.35 0.64 22.40
CA ARG A 29 6.23 0.34 23.31
C ARG A 29 4.89 0.84 22.79
N GLN A 30 4.88 1.81 21.89
CA GLN A 30 3.70 2.39 21.26
C GLN A 30 3.41 1.76 19.87
N ARG A 31 4.06 0.65 19.52
CA ARG A 31 3.84 -0.12 18.29
C ARG A 31 3.22 -1.48 18.64
N PRO A 32 2.56 -2.14 17.68
CA PRO A 32 1.92 -3.45 17.90
C PRO A 32 2.96 -4.57 17.94
N ILE A 33 3.86 -4.52 18.91
CA ILE A 33 4.80 -5.59 19.22
C ILE A 33 4.47 -6.19 20.59
N ALA A 34 4.61 -7.50 20.72
CA ALA A 34 4.36 -8.22 21.96
C ALA A 34 5.65 -8.48 22.76
N TYR A 35 6.77 -8.64 22.07
CA TYR A 35 8.04 -9.02 22.67
C TYR A 35 9.20 -8.17 22.16
N ALA A 36 10.19 -7.91 23.02
CA ALA A 36 11.36 -7.08 22.66
C ALA A 36 12.19 -7.64 21.48
N ASN A 37 12.25 -8.96 21.30
CA ASN A 37 12.98 -9.58 20.20
C ASN A 37 12.34 -9.40 18.82
N GLU A 38 11.13 -8.84 18.76
CA GLU A 38 10.48 -8.52 17.48
C GLU A 38 11.14 -7.35 16.72
N ILE A 39 12.03 -6.61 17.37
CA ILE A 39 12.86 -5.59 16.70
C ILE A 39 14.03 -6.19 15.92
N GLU A 40 14.32 -7.50 16.09
CA GLU A 40 15.37 -8.20 15.37
C GLU A 40 14.85 -8.68 14.01
N LEU A 41 15.34 -8.07 12.94
CA LEU A 41 14.81 -8.23 11.58
C LEU A 41 15.74 -9.08 10.65
N GLY A 42 16.46 -10.06 11.22
CA GLY A 42 17.27 -10.97 10.41
C GLY A 42 16.44 -12.02 9.66
N LEU A 43 16.89 -12.44 8.45
CA LEU A 43 16.22 -13.46 7.63
C LEU A 43 16.03 -14.81 8.33
N ASN A 44 16.85 -15.13 9.32
CA ASN A 44 16.71 -16.34 10.15
C ASN A 44 15.44 -16.33 11.03
N ASN A 45 14.80 -15.18 11.18
CA ASN A 45 13.54 -15.00 11.92
C ASN A 45 12.29 -15.05 11.02
N LEU A 46 12.44 -15.29 9.71
CA LEU A 46 11.31 -15.50 8.81
C LEU A 46 10.47 -16.71 9.23
N LEU A 47 9.18 -16.63 8.98
CA LEU A 47 8.25 -17.73 9.21
C LEU A 47 8.56 -18.90 8.27
N SER A 48 8.20 -20.13 8.68
CA SER A 48 8.36 -21.30 7.82
C SER A 48 7.26 -21.35 6.75
N PRO A 49 7.59 -21.61 5.46
CA PRO A 49 6.62 -21.85 4.40
C PRO A 49 5.65 -23.00 4.70
N GLU A 50 6.07 -23.99 5.48
CA GLU A 50 5.29 -25.20 5.80
C GLU A 50 3.97 -24.89 6.55
N LYS A 51 3.84 -23.68 7.12
CA LYS A 51 2.63 -23.24 7.79
C LYS A 51 1.51 -22.79 6.82
N PHE A 52 1.84 -22.59 5.53
CA PHE A 52 0.80 -22.31 4.55
C PHE A 52 0.02 -23.58 4.21
N LYS A 53 -1.30 -23.51 4.38
CA LYS A 53 -2.20 -24.55 3.86
C LYS A 53 -2.08 -24.61 2.34
N GLY A 54 -2.01 -25.82 1.77
CA GLY A 54 -1.90 -26.05 0.33
C GLY A 54 -0.49 -25.94 -0.24
N ILE A 55 0.53 -25.62 0.58
CA ILE A 55 1.90 -25.45 0.10
C ILE A 55 2.47 -26.71 -0.55
N ASP A 56 2.23 -27.89 0.04
CA ASP A 56 2.76 -29.17 -0.46
C ASP A 56 2.10 -29.56 -1.79
N ASP A 57 0.82 -29.28 -1.96
CA ASP A 57 0.08 -29.56 -3.20
C ASP A 57 0.57 -28.64 -4.32
N ALA A 58 0.74 -27.34 -4.05
CA ALA A 58 1.30 -26.40 -5.01
C ALA A 58 2.73 -26.77 -5.42
N VAL A 59 3.58 -27.10 -4.45
CA VAL A 59 4.97 -27.52 -4.71
C VAL A 59 5.01 -28.80 -5.55
N ARG A 60 4.16 -29.78 -5.26
CA ARG A 60 4.08 -31.04 -6.03
C ARG A 60 3.70 -30.77 -7.48
N LEU A 61 2.70 -29.94 -7.73
CA LEU A 61 2.26 -29.56 -9.07
C LEU A 61 3.36 -28.82 -9.82
N LEU A 62 4.04 -27.87 -9.18
CA LEU A 62 5.12 -27.11 -9.83
C LEU A 62 6.39 -27.96 -10.08
N VAL A 63 6.67 -28.97 -9.26
CA VAL A 63 7.74 -29.94 -9.54
C VAL A 63 7.41 -30.74 -10.79
N ALA A 64 6.17 -31.25 -10.93
CA ALA A 64 5.73 -31.93 -12.14
C ALA A 64 5.82 -31.04 -13.38
N ALA A 65 5.39 -29.78 -13.26
CA ALA A 65 5.48 -28.79 -14.34
C ALA A 65 6.94 -28.55 -14.78
N LEU A 66 7.89 -28.52 -13.85
CA LEU A 66 9.33 -28.41 -14.16
C LEU A 66 9.88 -29.67 -14.81
N GLU A 67 9.53 -30.85 -14.31
CA GLU A 67 10.00 -32.14 -14.85
C GLU A 67 9.48 -32.40 -16.27
N GLU A 68 8.21 -32.09 -16.51
CA GLU A 68 7.51 -32.29 -17.79
C GLU A 68 7.64 -31.11 -18.75
N GLN A 69 8.25 -30.00 -18.32
CA GLN A 69 8.35 -28.73 -19.07
C GLN A 69 6.98 -28.22 -19.54
N GLN A 70 5.99 -28.30 -18.65
CA GLN A 70 4.63 -27.81 -18.89
C GLN A 70 4.61 -26.29 -19.11
N ARG A 71 3.59 -25.82 -19.81
CA ARG A 71 3.36 -24.38 -20.03
C ARG A 71 2.66 -23.78 -18.82
N VAL A 72 3.32 -22.83 -18.19
CA VAL A 72 2.77 -22.10 -17.04
C VAL A 72 2.35 -20.71 -17.46
N LEU A 73 1.12 -20.34 -17.11
CA LEU A 73 0.58 -18.99 -17.30
C LEU A 73 0.39 -18.34 -15.94
N ILE A 74 1.01 -17.18 -15.74
CA ILE A 74 0.77 -16.33 -14.56
C ILE A 74 -0.38 -15.37 -14.86
N VAL A 75 -1.40 -15.37 -14.03
CA VAL A 75 -2.50 -14.39 -14.07
C VAL A 75 -2.32 -13.43 -12.91
N ALA A 76 -1.87 -12.21 -13.19
CA ALA A 76 -1.50 -11.23 -12.19
C ALA A 76 -2.61 -10.20 -11.95
N ASP A 77 -2.67 -9.63 -10.75
CA ASP A 77 -3.45 -8.43 -10.52
C ASP A 77 -2.83 -7.20 -11.23
N PHE A 78 -3.61 -6.15 -11.40
CA PHE A 78 -3.27 -4.95 -12.19
C PHE A 78 -2.62 -3.83 -11.37
N ASP A 79 -2.10 -4.11 -10.18
CA ASP A 79 -1.38 -3.16 -9.34
C ASP A 79 0.09 -3.54 -9.12
N ALA A 80 0.79 -2.77 -8.29
CA ALA A 80 2.23 -3.00 -8.07
C ALA A 80 2.51 -4.28 -7.28
N ASP A 81 1.60 -4.76 -6.41
CA ASP A 81 1.77 -6.04 -5.73
C ASP A 81 1.59 -7.20 -6.71
N GLY A 82 0.53 -7.17 -7.53
CA GLY A 82 0.33 -8.14 -8.61
C GLY A 82 1.49 -8.16 -9.61
N ALA A 83 2.01 -6.98 -10.00
CA ALA A 83 3.15 -6.88 -10.91
C ALA A 83 4.45 -7.47 -10.31
N THR A 84 4.77 -7.13 -9.07
CA THR A 84 5.95 -7.68 -8.37
C THR A 84 5.82 -9.18 -8.12
N SER A 85 4.62 -9.65 -7.77
CA SER A 85 4.27 -11.07 -7.64
C SER A 85 4.51 -11.83 -8.93
N CYS A 86 4.05 -11.29 -10.06
CA CYS A 86 4.24 -11.84 -11.39
C CYS A 86 5.72 -11.99 -11.72
N VAL A 87 6.51 -10.95 -11.48
CA VAL A 87 7.95 -10.97 -11.77
C VAL A 87 8.69 -11.95 -10.87
N VAL A 88 8.35 -12.05 -9.58
CA VAL A 88 8.95 -13.06 -8.67
C VAL A 88 8.64 -14.47 -9.15
N ALA A 89 7.40 -14.76 -9.54
CA ALA A 89 7.01 -16.07 -10.05
C ALA A 89 7.79 -16.42 -11.33
N ILE A 90 7.77 -15.54 -12.32
CA ILE A 90 8.43 -15.74 -13.63
C ILE A 90 9.94 -15.93 -13.46
N ASP A 91 10.59 -15.03 -12.73
CA ASP A 91 12.06 -15.04 -12.57
C ASP A 91 12.53 -16.30 -11.81
N CYS A 92 11.83 -16.68 -10.74
CA CYS A 92 12.17 -17.88 -9.98
C CYS A 92 11.94 -19.15 -10.80
N LEU A 93 10.78 -19.31 -11.44
CA LEU A 93 10.48 -20.51 -12.22
C LEU A 93 11.44 -20.68 -13.42
N ARG A 94 11.80 -19.58 -14.11
CA ARG A 94 12.84 -19.59 -15.14
C ARG A 94 14.20 -20.04 -14.59
N LYS A 95 14.60 -19.50 -13.44
CA LYS A 95 15.84 -19.88 -12.76
C LYS A 95 15.83 -21.32 -12.23
N PHE A 96 14.67 -21.89 -11.97
CA PHE A 96 14.51 -23.30 -11.63
C PHE A 96 14.53 -24.22 -12.88
N GLY A 97 14.49 -23.65 -14.08
CA GLY A 97 14.62 -24.37 -15.34
C GLY A 97 13.35 -24.49 -16.17
N LEU A 98 12.25 -23.82 -15.79
CA LEU A 98 11.05 -23.80 -16.60
C LEU A 98 11.25 -22.90 -17.84
N LYS A 99 10.99 -23.46 -19.04
CA LYS A 99 11.23 -22.77 -20.31
C LYS A 99 9.99 -22.07 -20.87
N GLN A 100 8.82 -22.64 -20.61
CA GLN A 100 7.55 -22.17 -21.15
C GLN A 100 6.73 -21.48 -20.06
N ILE A 101 6.96 -20.19 -19.90
CA ILE A 101 6.24 -19.36 -18.92
C ILE A 101 5.88 -18.03 -19.54
N ASP A 102 4.64 -17.66 -19.38
CA ASP A 102 4.04 -16.42 -19.88
C ASP A 102 3.14 -15.79 -18.82
N TYR A 103 2.62 -14.60 -19.07
CA TYR A 103 1.71 -13.94 -18.15
C TYR A 103 0.56 -13.24 -18.88
N VAL A 104 -0.51 -12.97 -18.13
CA VAL A 104 -1.64 -12.13 -18.51
C VAL A 104 -1.96 -11.24 -17.32
N VAL A 105 -2.18 -9.94 -17.60
CA VAL A 105 -2.75 -9.00 -16.65
C VAL A 105 -4.10 -8.57 -17.19
N PRO A 106 -5.21 -8.82 -16.47
CA PRO A 106 -6.53 -8.37 -16.89
C PRO A 106 -6.62 -6.85 -16.93
N ASN A 107 -7.20 -6.32 -18.00
CA ASN A 107 -7.64 -4.92 -17.99
C ASN A 107 -8.85 -4.80 -17.05
N ARG A 108 -8.68 -4.09 -15.93
CA ARG A 108 -9.70 -3.93 -14.89
C ARG A 108 -11.02 -3.33 -15.38
N PHE A 109 -10.98 -2.61 -16.49
CA PHE A 109 -12.16 -1.93 -17.04
C PHE A 109 -12.99 -2.86 -17.94
N GLU A 110 -12.35 -3.85 -18.56
CA GLU A 110 -12.95 -4.79 -19.49
C GLU A 110 -13.38 -6.11 -18.83
N TYR A 111 -12.47 -6.69 -18.01
CA TYR A 111 -12.64 -8.06 -17.50
C TYR A 111 -12.94 -8.14 -15.99
N GLY A 112 -12.89 -7.01 -15.27
CA GLY A 112 -13.10 -6.98 -13.83
C GLY A 112 -11.86 -7.43 -13.04
N TYR A 113 -12.09 -8.09 -11.90
CA TYR A 113 -11.04 -8.47 -10.96
C TYR A 113 -10.88 -10.00 -10.89
N GLY A 114 -9.62 -10.46 -10.83
CA GLY A 114 -9.26 -11.84 -10.60
C GLY A 114 -9.37 -12.73 -11.85
N LEU A 115 -9.30 -14.04 -11.65
CA LEU A 115 -9.44 -15.04 -12.69
C LEU A 115 -10.93 -15.23 -13.03
N THR A 116 -11.44 -14.51 -14.02
CA THR A 116 -12.79 -14.68 -14.55
C THR A 116 -12.82 -15.71 -15.69
N PRO A 117 -14.00 -16.25 -16.08
CA PRO A 117 -14.12 -17.12 -17.27
C PRO A 117 -13.52 -16.48 -18.54
N GLU A 118 -13.73 -15.18 -18.75
CA GLU A 118 -13.21 -14.45 -19.90
C GLU A 118 -11.68 -14.39 -19.89
N ILE A 119 -11.05 -14.25 -18.71
CA ILE A 119 -9.60 -14.27 -18.56
C ILE A 119 -9.04 -15.66 -18.83
N VAL A 120 -9.75 -16.72 -18.44
CA VAL A 120 -9.39 -18.10 -18.80
C VAL A 120 -9.43 -18.28 -20.32
N GLU A 121 -10.48 -17.80 -20.99
CA GLU A 121 -10.58 -17.88 -22.45
C GLU A 121 -9.43 -17.12 -23.15
N LEU A 122 -9.08 -15.93 -22.66
CA LEU A 122 -7.92 -15.19 -23.14
C LEU A 122 -6.61 -15.99 -22.89
N GLY A 123 -6.47 -16.57 -21.71
CA GLY A 123 -5.31 -17.39 -21.33
C GLY A 123 -5.15 -18.63 -22.17
N LYS A 124 -6.22 -19.27 -22.62
CA LYS A 124 -6.21 -20.46 -23.48
C LYS A 124 -5.50 -20.23 -24.83
N LEU A 125 -5.41 -18.99 -25.29
CA LEU A 125 -4.63 -18.65 -26.49
C LEU A 125 -3.14 -18.98 -26.33
N LYS A 126 -2.64 -18.98 -25.09
CA LYS A 126 -1.25 -19.36 -24.74
C LYS A 126 -1.10 -20.86 -24.45
N ARG A 127 -2.21 -21.63 -24.50
CA ARG A 127 -2.27 -23.08 -24.27
C ARG A 127 -1.56 -23.53 -22.98
N PRO A 128 -1.92 -22.95 -21.82
CA PRO A 128 -1.29 -23.33 -20.56
C PRO A 128 -1.73 -24.72 -20.12
N ASP A 129 -0.83 -25.46 -19.47
CA ASP A 129 -1.13 -26.68 -18.71
C ASP A 129 -1.45 -26.31 -17.26
N VAL A 130 -0.82 -25.23 -16.74
CA VAL A 130 -0.98 -24.74 -15.38
C VAL A 130 -1.20 -23.22 -15.41
N ILE A 131 -2.20 -22.74 -14.67
CA ILE A 131 -2.38 -21.33 -14.32
C ILE A 131 -1.95 -21.12 -12.88
N ILE A 132 -1.14 -20.08 -12.63
CA ILE A 132 -0.85 -19.57 -11.29
C ILE A 132 -1.45 -18.19 -11.20
N THR A 133 -2.41 -17.98 -10.31
CA THR A 133 -2.87 -16.61 -10.00
C THR A 133 -1.95 -16.00 -8.96
N VAL A 134 -1.62 -14.73 -9.10
CA VAL A 134 -0.78 -14.02 -8.16
C VAL A 134 -1.45 -12.73 -7.72
N ASP A 135 -1.61 -12.57 -6.41
CA ASP A 135 -2.32 -11.46 -5.77
C ASP A 135 -3.81 -11.38 -6.13
N ASN A 136 -4.38 -12.49 -6.56
CA ASN A 136 -5.80 -12.65 -6.86
C ASN A 136 -6.19 -14.13 -6.86
N GLY A 137 -7.49 -14.40 -7.01
CA GLY A 137 -7.99 -15.74 -7.29
C GLY A 137 -8.79 -16.39 -6.18
N ILE A 138 -8.68 -15.95 -4.92
CA ILE A 138 -9.40 -16.58 -3.79
C ILE A 138 -10.93 -16.56 -3.95
N SER A 139 -11.46 -15.61 -4.71
CA SER A 139 -12.89 -15.46 -5.01
C SER A 139 -13.27 -15.96 -6.41
N SER A 140 -12.34 -16.51 -7.19
CA SER A 140 -12.50 -16.85 -8.62
C SER A 140 -13.12 -18.22 -8.84
N VAL A 141 -14.28 -18.52 -8.22
CA VAL A 141 -14.94 -19.83 -8.29
C VAL A 141 -15.27 -20.24 -9.73
N GLU A 142 -15.89 -19.33 -10.51
CA GLU A 142 -16.31 -19.61 -11.89
C GLU A 142 -15.12 -19.71 -12.83
N GLY A 143 -14.11 -18.84 -12.69
CA GLY A 143 -12.91 -18.88 -13.50
C GLY A 143 -12.11 -20.16 -13.28
N VAL A 144 -11.95 -20.62 -12.03
CA VAL A 144 -11.30 -21.89 -11.71
C VAL A 144 -12.08 -23.07 -12.29
N ALA A 145 -13.42 -23.07 -12.21
CA ALA A 145 -14.23 -24.10 -12.83
C ALA A 145 -14.04 -24.13 -14.35
N THR A 146 -14.05 -22.97 -15.02
CA THR A 146 -13.79 -22.86 -16.47
C THR A 146 -12.39 -23.37 -16.86
N ALA A 147 -11.35 -23.06 -16.06
CA ALA A 147 -10.00 -23.55 -16.30
C ALA A 147 -9.94 -25.09 -16.19
N LYS A 148 -10.58 -25.64 -15.15
CA LYS A 148 -10.65 -27.08 -14.91
C LYS A 148 -11.39 -27.82 -16.00
N ASP A 149 -12.52 -27.29 -16.48
CA ASP A 149 -13.27 -27.85 -17.62
C ASP A 149 -12.43 -27.84 -18.91
N ALA A 150 -11.47 -26.94 -19.04
CA ALA A 150 -10.51 -26.89 -20.12
C ALA A 150 -9.26 -27.80 -19.90
N GLY A 151 -9.22 -28.55 -18.80
CA GLY A 151 -8.10 -29.42 -18.46
C GLY A 151 -6.84 -28.68 -17.95
N ILE A 152 -7.00 -27.44 -17.48
CA ILE A 152 -5.92 -26.60 -16.97
C ILE A 152 -5.92 -26.65 -15.44
N SER A 153 -4.77 -27.04 -14.85
CA SER A 153 -4.58 -27.01 -13.39
C SER A 153 -4.41 -25.58 -12.88
N VAL A 154 -4.95 -25.28 -11.68
CA VAL A 154 -4.88 -23.92 -11.11
C VAL A 154 -4.22 -23.95 -9.74
N VAL A 155 -3.21 -23.10 -9.56
CA VAL A 155 -2.63 -22.75 -8.25
C VAL A 155 -3.00 -21.31 -7.93
N ILE A 156 -3.63 -21.09 -6.80
CA ILE A 156 -3.97 -19.74 -6.32
C ILE A 156 -2.94 -19.30 -5.30
N THR A 157 -2.32 -18.13 -5.53
CA THR A 157 -1.55 -17.40 -4.53
C THR A 157 -2.19 -16.03 -4.30
N ASP A 158 -2.75 -15.84 -3.12
CA ASP A 158 -3.55 -14.66 -2.80
C ASP A 158 -3.43 -14.34 -1.30
N HIS A 159 -3.79 -13.15 -0.90
CA HIS A 159 -3.81 -12.73 0.49
C HIS A 159 -5.15 -12.05 0.90
N HIS A 160 -6.03 -11.84 -0.05
CA HIS A 160 -7.33 -11.24 0.19
C HIS A 160 -8.20 -12.12 1.10
N ILE A 161 -9.22 -11.51 1.73
CA ILE A 161 -10.15 -12.23 2.60
C ILE A 161 -10.89 -13.29 1.81
N ALA A 162 -10.85 -14.51 2.31
CA ALA A 162 -11.50 -15.65 1.67
C ALA A 162 -13.03 -15.54 1.76
N PRO A 163 -13.76 -15.81 0.66
CA PRO A 163 -15.21 -15.92 0.69
C PRO A 163 -15.66 -17.21 1.40
N SER A 164 -16.98 -17.35 1.62
CA SER A 164 -17.56 -18.55 2.24
C SER A 164 -17.36 -19.81 1.38
N ALA A 165 -17.37 -19.69 0.05
CA ALA A 165 -17.12 -20.76 -0.88
C ALA A 165 -15.77 -20.53 -1.58
N LEU A 166 -14.82 -21.46 -1.42
CA LEU A 166 -13.52 -21.40 -2.07
C LEU A 166 -13.57 -22.00 -3.47
N PRO A 167 -12.73 -21.50 -4.41
CA PRO A 167 -12.54 -22.13 -5.70
C PRO A 167 -12.00 -23.57 -5.57
N ALA A 168 -12.40 -24.46 -6.48
CA ALA A 168 -11.93 -25.85 -6.51
C ALA A 168 -10.55 -25.99 -7.24
N ALA A 169 -9.60 -25.12 -6.90
CA ALA A 169 -8.24 -25.15 -7.43
C ALA A 169 -7.43 -26.34 -6.86
N GLU A 170 -6.40 -26.80 -7.59
CA GLU A 170 -5.52 -27.88 -7.15
C GLU A 170 -4.74 -27.50 -5.89
N ALA A 171 -4.41 -26.22 -5.73
CA ALA A 171 -3.82 -25.68 -4.50
C ALA A 171 -4.23 -24.23 -4.29
N ILE A 172 -4.43 -23.87 -3.02
CA ILE A 172 -4.70 -22.47 -2.60
C ILE A 172 -3.71 -22.10 -1.51
N LEU A 173 -2.87 -21.10 -1.78
CA LEU A 173 -2.00 -20.46 -0.81
C LEU A 173 -2.59 -19.09 -0.48
N ASN A 174 -3.26 -19.01 0.65
CA ASN A 174 -3.79 -17.76 1.17
C ASN A 174 -3.76 -17.81 2.70
N PRO A 175 -3.12 -16.87 3.40
CA PRO A 175 -3.06 -16.88 4.87
C PRO A 175 -4.44 -16.76 5.51
N ASN A 176 -5.40 -16.16 4.79
CA ASN A 176 -6.75 -15.86 5.27
C ASN A 176 -7.79 -16.95 4.90
N GLN A 177 -7.37 -18.03 4.22
CA GLN A 177 -8.29 -19.16 3.97
C GLN A 177 -8.58 -19.95 5.25
N PRO A 178 -9.76 -20.54 5.40
CA PRO A 178 -10.10 -21.37 6.56
C PRO A 178 -9.09 -22.51 6.80
N GLY A 179 -8.59 -22.62 8.04
CA GLY A 179 -7.65 -23.67 8.45
C GLY A 179 -6.20 -23.46 7.95
N CYS A 180 -5.83 -22.25 7.58
CA CYS A 180 -4.42 -21.89 7.33
C CYS A 180 -3.76 -21.41 8.63
N ASP A 181 -2.64 -22.05 9.01
CA ASP A 181 -1.89 -21.74 10.23
C ASP A 181 -0.74 -20.75 10.02
N PHE A 182 -0.61 -20.17 8.83
CA PHE A 182 0.41 -19.17 8.57
C PHE A 182 0.17 -17.91 9.43
N PRO A 183 1.13 -17.53 10.30
CA PRO A 183 0.85 -16.52 11.34
C PRO A 183 0.67 -15.10 10.82
N SER A 184 1.42 -14.72 9.75
CA SER A 184 1.30 -13.39 9.14
C SER A 184 0.06 -13.35 8.25
N LYS A 185 -1.07 -12.90 8.81
CA LYS A 185 -2.35 -12.80 8.09
C LYS A 185 -2.40 -11.60 7.14
N CYS A 186 -1.47 -10.67 7.31
CA CYS A 186 -1.35 -9.44 6.52
C CYS A 186 -0.17 -9.45 5.53
N ILE A 187 0.38 -10.62 5.21
CA ILE A 187 1.42 -10.71 4.18
C ILE A 187 0.83 -10.30 2.82
N ALA A 188 1.59 -9.51 2.03
CA ALA A 188 1.19 -9.10 0.68
C ALA A 188 1.25 -10.26 -0.32
N GLY A 189 0.58 -10.13 -1.48
CA GLY A 189 0.55 -11.14 -2.52
C GLY A 189 1.95 -11.57 -2.97
N VAL A 190 2.87 -10.61 -3.16
CA VAL A 190 4.27 -10.89 -3.51
C VAL A 190 4.98 -11.72 -2.43
N GLY A 191 4.65 -11.51 -1.18
CA GLY A 191 5.15 -12.31 -0.07
C GLY A 191 4.68 -13.75 -0.14
N VAL A 192 3.39 -13.99 -0.48
CA VAL A 192 2.83 -15.34 -0.65
C VAL A 192 3.56 -16.08 -1.76
N VAL A 193 3.74 -15.44 -2.93
CA VAL A 193 4.51 -16.02 -4.05
C VAL A 193 5.95 -16.30 -3.63
N PHE A 194 6.60 -15.38 -2.92
CA PHE A 194 7.96 -15.58 -2.44
C PHE A 194 8.07 -16.81 -1.53
N TYR A 195 7.12 -17.02 -0.62
CA TYR A 195 7.09 -18.22 0.23
C TYR A 195 6.87 -19.51 -0.57
N LEU A 196 6.03 -19.48 -1.61
CA LEU A 196 5.88 -20.60 -2.53
C LEU A 196 7.22 -20.94 -3.22
N MET A 197 7.94 -19.92 -3.71
CA MET A 197 9.24 -20.13 -4.34
C MET A 197 10.30 -20.64 -3.36
N LEU A 198 10.28 -20.21 -2.09
CA LEU A 198 11.14 -20.75 -1.02
C LEU A 198 10.88 -22.25 -0.82
N ALA A 199 9.60 -22.65 -0.70
CA ALA A 199 9.21 -24.05 -0.54
C ALA A 199 9.58 -24.89 -1.74
N LEU A 200 9.31 -24.40 -2.95
CA LEU A 200 9.66 -25.08 -4.19
C LEU A 200 11.18 -25.29 -4.32
N ARG A 201 12.01 -24.26 -4.10
CA ARG A 201 13.48 -24.40 -4.09
C ARG A 201 13.94 -25.45 -3.08
N ARG A 202 13.38 -25.41 -1.85
CA ARG A 202 13.72 -26.40 -0.81
C ARG A 202 13.40 -27.83 -1.28
N ARG A 203 12.25 -28.02 -1.92
CA ARG A 203 11.85 -29.32 -2.47
C ARG A 203 12.78 -29.77 -3.59
N LEU A 204 13.09 -28.88 -4.55
CA LEU A 204 14.02 -29.17 -5.66
C LEU A 204 15.40 -29.55 -5.13
N ARG A 205 15.91 -28.89 -4.11
CA ARG A 205 17.16 -29.23 -3.43
C ARG A 205 17.12 -30.63 -2.83
N SER A 206 16.00 -31.05 -2.24
CA SER A 206 15.90 -32.34 -1.53
C SER A 206 16.09 -33.57 -2.40
N PHE A 207 15.94 -33.48 -3.72
CA PHE A 207 16.20 -34.54 -4.65
C PHE A 207 17.28 -34.22 -5.70
N ASN A 208 18.16 -33.27 -5.37
CA ASN A 208 19.33 -32.87 -6.16
C ASN A 208 18.98 -32.37 -7.57
N TRP A 209 17.86 -31.65 -7.72
CA TRP A 209 17.39 -31.12 -8.99
C TRP A 209 18.45 -30.28 -9.71
N PHE A 210 19.08 -29.36 -9.02
CA PHE A 210 20.04 -28.41 -9.57
C PHE A 210 21.30 -29.13 -10.10
N GLU A 211 21.78 -30.14 -9.38
CA GLU A 211 22.91 -30.98 -9.86
C GLU A 211 22.53 -31.82 -11.09
N LYS A 212 21.35 -32.46 -11.06
CA LYS A 212 20.85 -33.29 -12.15
C LYS A 212 20.62 -32.54 -13.45
N THR A 213 20.18 -31.28 -13.34
CA THR A 213 19.85 -30.43 -14.49
C THR A 213 21.00 -29.53 -14.92
N GLY A 214 22.09 -29.46 -14.14
CA GLY A 214 23.22 -28.56 -14.38
C GLY A 214 22.89 -27.06 -14.17
N ILE A 215 21.78 -26.77 -13.51
CA ILE A 215 21.34 -25.41 -13.22
C ILE A 215 21.98 -24.97 -11.90
N SER A 216 22.56 -23.77 -11.87
CA SER A 216 23.03 -23.18 -10.61
C SER A 216 21.85 -22.87 -9.68
N GLU A 217 21.91 -23.35 -8.43
CA GLU A 217 20.83 -23.04 -7.46
C GLU A 217 20.73 -21.54 -7.21
N PRO A 218 19.55 -20.89 -7.47
CA PRO A 218 19.42 -19.46 -7.34
C PRO A 218 19.33 -19.02 -5.88
N ASN A 219 19.93 -17.86 -5.58
CA ASN A 219 19.73 -17.18 -4.30
C ASN A 219 18.43 -16.39 -4.32
N LEU A 220 17.39 -16.89 -3.63
CA LEU A 220 16.08 -16.22 -3.60
C LEU A 220 16.07 -14.89 -2.82
N ALA A 221 17.11 -14.60 -2.03
CA ALA A 221 17.24 -13.27 -1.46
C ALA A 221 17.35 -12.18 -2.54
N ASP A 222 17.72 -12.53 -3.78
CA ASP A 222 17.75 -11.60 -4.92
C ASP A 222 16.36 -11.13 -5.36
N GLN A 223 15.28 -11.73 -4.85
CA GLN A 223 13.90 -11.30 -5.08
C GLN A 223 13.38 -10.31 -4.02
N LEU A 224 14.13 -10.10 -2.93
CA LEU A 224 13.65 -9.30 -1.80
C LEU A 224 13.49 -7.81 -2.16
N ASP A 225 14.13 -7.32 -3.20
CA ASP A 225 13.91 -5.99 -3.75
C ASP A 225 12.46 -5.82 -4.26
N LEU A 226 11.95 -6.82 -4.98
CA LEU A 226 10.54 -6.86 -5.42
C LEU A 226 9.58 -7.09 -4.26
N VAL A 227 9.93 -8.02 -3.36
CA VAL A 227 9.09 -8.33 -2.20
C VAL A 227 8.90 -7.08 -1.33
N ALA A 228 9.95 -6.29 -1.11
CA ALA A 228 9.84 -5.02 -0.40
C ALA A 228 8.98 -4.01 -1.16
N LEU A 229 9.17 -3.91 -2.48
CA LEU A 229 8.40 -2.98 -3.33
C LEU A 229 6.90 -3.30 -3.30
N GLY A 230 6.50 -4.56 -3.54
CA GLY A 230 5.09 -4.97 -3.53
C GLY A 230 4.46 -4.84 -2.14
N THR A 231 5.13 -5.34 -1.09
CA THR A 231 4.64 -5.24 0.30
C THR A 231 4.36 -3.79 0.73
N ILE A 232 5.25 -2.85 0.36
CA ILE A 232 5.04 -1.43 0.68
C ILE A 232 3.94 -0.83 -0.20
N ALA A 233 3.88 -1.22 -1.48
CA ALA A 233 2.92 -0.69 -2.44
C ALA A 233 1.47 -1.05 -2.12
N ASP A 234 1.26 -2.25 -1.58
CA ASP A 234 -0.05 -2.77 -1.18
C ASP A 234 -0.54 -2.19 0.17
N VAL A 235 0.36 -1.49 0.90
CA VAL A 235 0.01 -0.82 2.17
C VAL A 235 -0.49 -1.80 3.24
N VAL A 236 -0.03 -3.04 3.23
CA VAL A 236 -0.35 -4.02 4.27
C VAL A 236 0.27 -3.67 5.61
N PRO A 237 -0.34 -4.08 6.73
CA PRO A 237 0.27 -3.94 8.06
C PRO A 237 1.70 -4.52 8.10
N LEU A 238 2.64 -3.74 8.63
CA LEU A 238 4.03 -4.18 8.80
C LEU A 238 4.19 -4.97 10.10
N ASP A 239 3.64 -6.18 10.15
CA ASP A 239 3.95 -7.15 11.20
C ASP A 239 5.44 -7.54 11.18
N ARG A 240 5.89 -8.36 12.13
CA ARG A 240 7.30 -8.76 12.18
C ARG A 240 7.79 -9.38 10.88
N ASN A 241 6.99 -10.25 10.27
CA ASN A 241 7.37 -10.96 9.04
C ASN A 241 7.52 -10.00 7.85
N ASN A 242 6.55 -9.10 7.66
CA ASN A 242 6.61 -8.08 6.63
C ASN A 242 7.77 -7.10 6.86
N ARG A 243 8.05 -6.71 8.12
CA ARG A 243 9.22 -5.88 8.44
C ARG A 243 10.53 -6.54 8.07
N ILE A 244 10.69 -7.84 8.31
CA ILE A 244 11.90 -8.59 7.90
C ILE A 244 12.07 -8.56 6.38
N LEU A 245 11.00 -8.85 5.63
CA LEU A 245 11.02 -8.86 4.16
C LEU A 245 11.36 -7.47 3.60
N VAL A 246 10.71 -6.44 4.12
CA VAL A 246 10.91 -5.04 3.69
C VAL A 246 12.30 -4.54 4.05
N ASP A 247 12.77 -4.77 5.27
CA ASP A 247 14.09 -4.34 5.74
C ASP A 247 15.22 -4.94 4.92
N GLU A 248 15.17 -6.25 4.70
CA GLU A 248 16.18 -6.94 3.89
C GLU A 248 16.12 -6.53 2.41
N GLY A 249 14.94 -6.30 1.86
CA GLY A 249 14.79 -5.78 0.52
C GLY A 249 15.36 -4.36 0.37
N LEU A 250 15.01 -3.44 1.27
CA LEU A 250 15.57 -2.08 1.29
C LEU A 250 17.09 -2.06 1.47
N LYS A 251 17.64 -2.93 2.36
CA LYS A 251 19.09 -3.07 2.52
C LYS A 251 19.77 -3.50 1.21
N ARG A 252 19.14 -4.40 0.44
CA ARG A 252 19.67 -4.85 -0.86
C ARG A 252 19.63 -3.72 -1.89
N ILE A 253 18.50 -3.01 -2.00
CA ILE A 253 18.36 -1.86 -2.89
C ILE A 253 19.43 -0.82 -2.57
N ARG A 254 19.57 -0.42 -1.31
CA ARG A 254 20.57 0.57 -0.87
C ARG A 254 22.02 0.17 -1.23
N LYS A 255 22.33 -1.13 -1.23
CA LYS A 255 23.65 -1.68 -1.61
C LYS A 255 23.82 -1.85 -3.12
N GLY A 256 22.90 -1.41 -3.95
CA GLY A 256 22.93 -1.59 -5.40
C GLY A 256 22.71 -3.06 -5.85
N LYS A 257 22.20 -3.91 -4.97
CA LYS A 257 21.84 -5.30 -5.29
C LYS A 257 20.36 -5.37 -5.66
N THR A 258 19.98 -4.66 -6.69
CA THR A 258 18.62 -4.57 -7.19
C THR A 258 18.60 -4.69 -8.72
N ARG A 259 17.43 -4.93 -9.27
CA ARG A 259 17.24 -5.07 -10.71
C ARG A 259 17.23 -3.72 -11.43
N PRO A 260 17.57 -3.69 -12.74
CA PRO A 260 17.61 -2.45 -13.52
C PRO A 260 16.31 -1.66 -13.50
N GLY A 261 15.14 -2.33 -13.46
CA GLY A 261 13.84 -1.65 -13.40
C GLY A 261 13.62 -0.84 -12.14
N ILE A 262 14.02 -1.37 -10.97
CA ILE A 262 13.91 -0.64 -9.70
C ILE A 262 14.92 0.53 -9.66
N ASP A 263 16.17 0.31 -10.11
CA ASP A 263 17.15 1.39 -10.21
C ASP A 263 16.67 2.52 -11.13
N ALA A 264 16.08 2.18 -12.27
CA ALA A 264 15.51 3.16 -13.20
C ALA A 264 14.38 3.98 -12.55
N LEU A 265 13.47 3.33 -11.81
CA LEU A 265 12.39 4.01 -11.08
C LEU A 265 12.93 4.95 -9.99
N ILE A 266 13.99 4.55 -9.26
CA ILE A 266 14.66 5.38 -8.25
C ILE A 266 15.23 6.64 -8.91
N ASN A 267 16.00 6.47 -9.99
CA ASN A 267 16.65 7.57 -10.71
C ASN A 267 15.63 8.58 -11.27
N ILE A 268 14.53 8.10 -11.89
CA ILE A 268 13.49 8.95 -12.46
C ILE A 268 12.68 9.67 -11.37
N SER A 269 12.59 9.08 -10.16
CA SER A 269 11.91 9.71 -9.03
C SER A 269 12.77 10.72 -8.25
N ASP A 270 13.99 10.98 -8.72
CA ASP A 270 14.96 11.89 -8.07
C ASP A 270 15.22 11.50 -6.60
N ARG A 271 15.35 10.17 -6.36
CA ARG A 271 15.68 9.61 -5.05
C ARG A 271 17.12 9.09 -5.05
N GLN A 272 17.76 9.20 -3.89
CA GLN A 272 19.09 8.64 -3.67
C GLN A 272 18.94 7.21 -3.15
N ARG A 273 19.45 6.24 -3.91
CA ARG A 273 19.34 4.81 -3.58
C ARG A 273 19.86 4.50 -2.18
N GLU A 274 20.99 5.09 -1.79
CA GLU A 274 21.69 4.86 -0.53
C GLU A 274 20.85 5.23 0.71
N HIS A 275 19.91 6.17 0.53
CA HIS A 275 19.05 6.71 1.58
C HIS A 275 17.56 6.34 1.39
N LEU A 276 17.27 5.39 0.49
CA LEU A 276 15.88 5.04 0.16
C LEU A 276 15.14 4.49 1.38
N LYS A 277 14.01 5.10 1.72
CA LYS A 277 13.12 4.71 2.82
C LYS A 277 11.90 3.95 2.29
N ALA A 278 11.18 3.25 3.17
CA ALA A 278 9.89 2.65 2.82
C ALA A 278 8.89 3.70 2.32
N SER A 279 8.88 4.90 2.91
CA SER A 279 8.06 6.03 2.45
C SER A 279 8.39 6.46 1.02
N ASP A 280 9.68 6.46 0.61
CA ASP A 280 10.06 6.77 -0.77
C ASP A 280 9.53 5.73 -1.74
N VAL A 281 9.58 4.46 -1.37
CA VAL A 281 8.99 3.37 -2.17
C VAL A 281 7.48 3.59 -2.31
N GLY A 282 6.76 3.81 -1.20
CA GLY A 282 5.31 3.98 -1.19
C GLY A 282 4.80 5.25 -1.89
N PHE A 283 5.54 6.36 -1.80
CA PHE A 283 5.11 7.66 -2.35
C PHE A 283 5.78 8.06 -3.66
N SER A 284 6.88 7.39 -4.04
CA SER A 284 7.60 7.72 -5.26
C SER A 284 7.64 6.58 -6.28
N LEU A 285 8.02 5.36 -5.91
CA LEU A 285 8.16 4.24 -6.84
C LEU A 285 6.81 3.58 -7.14
N ALA A 286 6.11 3.09 -6.11
CA ALA A 286 4.84 2.37 -6.25
C ALA A 286 3.76 3.17 -7.02
N PRO A 287 3.59 4.49 -6.86
CA PRO A 287 2.61 5.25 -7.62
C PRO A 287 2.86 5.27 -9.14
N ARG A 288 4.12 5.10 -9.59
CA ARG A 288 4.47 5.03 -11.01
C ARG A 288 4.01 3.70 -11.61
N LEU A 289 4.23 2.60 -10.90
CA LEU A 289 3.69 1.29 -11.29
C LEU A 289 2.16 1.30 -11.26
N ASN A 290 1.56 1.70 -10.14
CA ASN A 290 0.11 1.72 -9.97
C ASN A 290 -0.63 2.62 -10.98
N ALA A 291 0.05 3.63 -11.55
CA ALA A 291 -0.55 4.49 -12.56
C ALA A 291 -0.84 3.72 -13.86
N ALA A 292 0.00 2.76 -14.25
CA ALA A 292 -0.23 1.92 -15.42
C ALA A 292 -1.54 1.14 -15.29
N GLY A 293 -1.76 0.42 -14.19
CA GLY A 293 -3.01 -0.34 -13.97
C GLY A 293 -4.26 0.53 -13.73
N ARG A 294 -4.10 1.86 -13.61
CA ARG A 294 -5.24 2.79 -13.48
C ARG A 294 -5.64 3.48 -14.76
N LEU A 295 -4.71 3.70 -15.68
CA LEU A 295 -4.92 4.49 -16.89
C LEU A 295 -4.61 3.73 -18.17
N GLU A 296 -3.75 2.70 -18.11
CA GLU A 296 -3.25 1.94 -19.25
C GLU A 296 -3.15 0.44 -18.93
N ASP A 297 -2.01 -0.19 -19.26
CA ASP A 297 -1.73 -1.60 -19.09
C ASP A 297 -0.54 -1.82 -18.13
N MET A 298 -0.74 -2.60 -17.08
CA MET A 298 0.28 -2.96 -16.11
C MET A 298 1.43 -3.78 -16.71
N SER A 299 1.28 -4.36 -17.90
CA SER A 299 2.36 -5.05 -18.60
C SER A 299 3.61 -4.17 -18.76
N THR A 300 3.44 -2.84 -18.94
CA THR A 300 4.57 -1.90 -18.96
C THR A 300 5.38 -1.93 -17.65
N GLY A 301 4.70 -2.05 -16.51
CA GLY A 301 5.33 -2.17 -15.19
C GLY A 301 6.06 -3.52 -15.03
N ILE A 302 5.41 -4.62 -15.41
CA ILE A 302 5.99 -5.97 -15.37
C ILE A 302 7.24 -6.04 -16.26
N GLU A 303 7.17 -5.56 -17.50
CA GLU A 303 8.30 -5.54 -18.43
C GLU A 303 9.47 -4.68 -17.94
N CYS A 304 9.17 -3.55 -17.27
CA CYS A 304 10.18 -2.72 -16.62
C CYS A 304 10.94 -3.52 -15.55
N LEU A 305 10.21 -4.22 -14.69
CA LEU A 305 10.76 -5.02 -13.59
C LEU A 305 11.45 -6.33 -14.07
N LEU A 306 11.01 -6.93 -15.18
CA LEU A 306 11.65 -8.10 -15.80
C LEU A 306 12.89 -7.74 -16.61
N SER A 307 13.06 -6.49 -17.00
CA SER A 307 14.18 -6.09 -17.89
C SER A 307 15.53 -6.32 -17.24
N THR A 308 16.42 -7.01 -17.98
CA THR A 308 17.84 -7.15 -17.64
C THR A 308 18.72 -6.08 -18.28
N SER A 309 18.17 -5.30 -19.21
CA SER A 309 18.84 -4.18 -19.88
C SER A 309 18.54 -2.87 -19.18
N GLU A 310 19.56 -2.16 -18.69
CA GLU A 310 19.44 -0.84 -18.07
C GLU A 310 18.75 0.16 -19.00
N SER A 311 19.13 0.19 -20.28
CA SER A 311 18.55 1.11 -21.27
C SER A 311 17.05 0.82 -21.49
N LYS A 312 16.65 -0.47 -21.65
CA LYS A 312 15.22 -0.84 -21.80
C LYS A 312 14.44 -0.51 -20.53
N ALA A 313 14.98 -0.84 -19.36
CA ALA A 313 14.37 -0.54 -18.06
C ALA A 313 14.14 0.97 -17.89
N TYR A 314 15.12 1.78 -18.25
CA TYR A 314 15.02 3.25 -18.16
C TYR A 314 13.93 3.82 -19.07
N GLN A 315 13.81 3.33 -20.32
CA GLN A 315 12.75 3.76 -21.24
C GLN A 315 11.36 3.40 -20.71
N LEU A 316 11.18 2.18 -20.18
CA LEU A 316 9.92 1.75 -19.59
C LEU A 316 9.58 2.56 -18.33
N ALA A 317 10.57 2.85 -17.48
CA ALA A 317 10.37 3.68 -16.30
C ALA A 317 10.00 5.14 -16.65
N LEU A 318 10.56 5.69 -17.75
CA LEU A 318 10.13 7.00 -18.28
C LEU A 318 8.66 6.98 -18.73
N SER A 319 8.21 5.91 -19.40
CA SER A 319 6.80 5.75 -19.77
C SER A 319 5.91 5.72 -18.53
N LEU A 320 6.27 4.94 -17.51
CA LEU A 320 5.56 4.87 -16.23
C LEU A 320 5.49 6.23 -15.52
N ASP A 321 6.56 7.03 -15.56
CA ASP A 321 6.58 8.38 -15.00
C ASP A 321 5.65 9.32 -15.78
N GLY A 322 5.59 9.20 -17.10
CA GLY A 322 4.64 9.92 -17.95
C GLY A 322 3.19 9.63 -17.55
N ILE A 323 2.81 8.35 -17.50
CA ILE A 323 1.47 7.90 -17.08
C ILE A 323 1.15 8.42 -15.66
N ASN A 324 2.11 8.38 -14.74
CA ASN A 324 1.91 8.89 -13.38
C ASN A 324 1.74 10.41 -13.32
N LYS A 325 2.41 11.16 -14.20
CA LYS A 325 2.20 12.61 -14.33
C LYS A 325 0.79 12.91 -14.82
N ASP A 326 0.30 12.19 -15.83
CA ASP A 326 -1.06 12.32 -16.35
C ASP A 326 -2.09 11.96 -15.28
N ARG A 327 -1.87 10.86 -14.54
CA ARG A 327 -2.70 10.50 -13.39
C ARG A 327 -2.75 11.62 -12.34
N LYS A 328 -1.59 12.23 -11.99
CA LYS A 328 -1.54 13.33 -11.03
C LYS A 328 -2.29 14.57 -11.50
N LYS A 329 -2.24 14.86 -12.81
CA LYS A 329 -2.98 15.98 -13.40
C LYS A 329 -4.49 15.72 -13.31
N LEU A 330 -4.95 14.55 -13.74
CA LEU A 330 -6.36 14.16 -13.62
C LEU A 330 -6.82 14.19 -12.14
N GLU A 331 -6.01 13.67 -11.21
CA GLU A 331 -6.30 13.73 -9.77
C GLU A 331 -6.44 15.18 -9.28
N ALA A 332 -5.58 16.09 -9.72
CA ALA A 332 -5.62 17.50 -9.31
C ALA A 332 -6.88 18.19 -9.83
N ASP A 333 -7.24 17.98 -11.10
CA ASP A 333 -8.43 18.55 -11.71
C ASP A 333 -9.71 18.02 -11.03
N MET A 334 -9.83 16.70 -10.86
CA MET A 334 -10.98 16.08 -10.19
C MET A 334 -11.07 16.51 -8.71
N ARG A 335 -9.95 16.65 -8.03
CA ARG A 335 -9.90 17.13 -6.65
C ARG A 335 -10.40 18.57 -6.54
N GLN A 336 -10.00 19.45 -7.46
CA GLN A 336 -10.49 20.82 -7.47
C GLN A 336 -12.00 20.87 -7.66
N GLN A 337 -12.55 20.06 -8.57
CA GLN A 337 -13.99 19.94 -8.77
C GLN A 337 -14.72 19.42 -7.53
N ALA A 338 -14.13 18.41 -6.85
CA ALA A 338 -14.69 17.88 -5.60
C ALA A 338 -14.70 18.95 -4.48
N TRP A 339 -13.64 19.78 -4.37
CA TRP A 339 -13.60 20.87 -3.40
C TRP A 339 -14.67 21.92 -3.70
N GLN A 340 -14.82 22.34 -4.94
CA GLN A 340 -15.86 23.31 -5.33
C GLN A 340 -17.26 22.80 -4.98
N ALA A 341 -17.58 21.54 -5.31
CA ALA A 341 -18.88 20.96 -4.97
C ALA A 341 -19.13 20.90 -3.45
N LEU A 342 -18.08 20.64 -2.65
CA LEU A 342 -18.21 20.59 -1.19
C LEU A 342 -18.27 21.97 -0.55
N ASP A 343 -17.57 22.97 -1.10
CA ASP A 343 -17.65 24.35 -0.66
C ASP A 343 -19.07 24.92 -0.92
N GLU A 344 -19.66 24.65 -2.10
CA GLU A 344 -21.05 25.00 -2.42
C GLU A 344 -22.05 24.32 -1.45
N LEU A 345 -21.84 23.04 -1.10
CA LEU A 345 -22.66 22.35 -0.10
C LEU A 345 -22.54 22.97 1.30
N SER A 346 -21.33 23.40 1.69
CA SER A 346 -21.09 24.02 3.00
C SER A 346 -21.66 25.43 3.10
N GLU A 347 -21.79 26.15 1.98
CA GLU A 347 -22.46 27.46 1.93
C GLU A 347 -23.99 27.34 2.02
N GLN A 348 -24.55 26.21 1.52
CA GLN A 348 -25.99 25.95 1.57
C GLN A 348 -26.48 25.37 2.89
N HIS A 349 -25.58 24.72 3.65
CA HIS A 349 -25.89 24.06 4.90
C HIS A 349 -24.91 24.50 6.00
N GLU A 350 -25.42 24.74 7.21
CA GLU A 350 -24.62 25.13 8.38
C GLU A 350 -23.54 24.07 8.73
N TYR A 351 -23.77 22.80 8.34
CA TYR A 351 -22.84 21.68 8.56
C TYR A 351 -22.79 20.75 7.36
N LEU A 352 -21.60 20.19 7.10
CA LEU A 352 -21.45 19.11 6.11
C LEU A 352 -22.14 17.83 6.61
N PRO A 353 -22.75 17.04 5.72
CA PRO A 353 -23.32 15.74 6.06
C PRO A 353 -22.27 14.78 6.66
N ASP A 354 -22.71 13.86 7.51
CA ASP A 354 -21.82 12.86 8.14
C ASP A 354 -21.22 11.85 7.16
N THR A 355 -21.80 11.75 5.96
CA THR A 355 -21.23 10.99 4.82
C THR A 355 -21.25 11.84 3.57
N LEU A 356 -20.26 11.63 2.69
CA LEU A 356 -20.12 12.39 1.46
C LEU A 356 -20.26 11.47 0.25
N CYS A 357 -21.24 11.75 -0.61
CA CYS A 357 -21.40 11.09 -1.90
C CYS A 357 -21.24 12.13 -3.01
N LEU A 358 -20.26 11.93 -3.88
CA LEU A 358 -19.89 12.85 -4.93
C LEU A 358 -19.98 12.15 -6.29
N PHE A 359 -20.49 12.84 -7.29
CA PHE A 359 -20.58 12.37 -8.66
C PHE A 359 -20.30 13.50 -9.63
N ASP A 360 -19.48 13.22 -10.66
CA ASP A 360 -19.31 14.09 -11.81
C ASP A 360 -19.10 13.22 -13.06
N GLU A 361 -19.81 13.54 -14.14
CA GLU A 361 -19.76 12.79 -15.40
C GLU A 361 -18.36 12.82 -16.06
N ARG A 362 -17.56 13.84 -15.76
CA ARG A 362 -16.20 14.03 -16.28
C ARG A 362 -15.16 13.22 -15.55
N TRP A 363 -15.50 12.62 -14.41
CA TRP A 363 -14.52 11.91 -13.58
C TRP A 363 -14.12 10.56 -14.17
N HIS A 364 -12.82 10.28 -14.08
CA HIS A 364 -12.24 9.03 -14.55
C HIS A 364 -12.39 7.92 -13.50
N GLN A 365 -12.96 6.77 -13.89
CA GLN A 365 -13.22 5.65 -12.97
C GLN A 365 -11.96 5.09 -12.29
N GLY A 366 -10.77 5.18 -12.89
CA GLY A 366 -9.48 4.78 -12.30
C GLY A 366 -8.99 5.71 -11.18
N ILE A 367 -9.57 6.91 -11.04
CA ILE A 367 -9.12 7.96 -10.12
C ILE A 367 -10.10 8.20 -8.97
N VAL A 368 -11.39 7.85 -9.11
CA VAL A 368 -12.42 8.13 -8.07
C VAL A 368 -12.05 7.57 -6.70
N GLY A 369 -11.34 6.44 -6.62
CA GLY A 369 -10.88 5.89 -5.34
C GLY A 369 -9.82 6.77 -4.64
N ILE A 370 -9.02 7.50 -5.42
CA ILE A 370 -8.05 8.47 -4.88
C ILE A 370 -8.80 9.71 -4.40
N ILE A 371 -9.78 10.20 -5.17
CA ILE A 371 -10.61 11.34 -4.78
C ILE A 371 -11.39 11.04 -3.50
N ALA A 372 -12.04 9.88 -3.40
CA ALA A 372 -12.71 9.46 -2.17
C ALA A 372 -11.76 9.46 -0.95
N SER A 373 -10.51 8.99 -1.11
CA SER A 373 -9.51 9.06 -0.04
C SER A 373 -9.17 10.51 0.33
N ARG A 374 -8.91 11.39 -0.66
CA ARG A 374 -8.54 12.80 -0.40
C ARG A 374 -9.66 13.56 0.31
N VAL A 375 -10.91 13.33 -0.11
CA VAL A 375 -12.08 13.94 0.52
C VAL A 375 -12.24 13.43 1.95
N LYS A 376 -12.18 12.09 2.14
CA LYS A 376 -12.22 11.45 3.46
C LYS A 376 -11.12 11.99 4.39
N ASP A 377 -9.88 12.12 3.91
CA ASP A 377 -8.75 12.61 4.72
C ASP A 377 -8.95 14.08 5.13
N LYS A 378 -9.45 14.93 4.23
CA LYS A 378 -9.66 16.36 4.51
C LYS A 378 -10.82 16.61 5.48
N TYR A 379 -11.95 15.90 5.28
CA TYR A 379 -13.19 16.19 6.03
C TYR A 379 -13.47 15.19 7.16
N HIS A 380 -12.67 14.13 7.26
CA HIS A 380 -12.85 13.02 8.20
C HIS A 380 -14.27 12.44 8.17
N ARG A 381 -14.78 12.15 6.97
CA ARG A 381 -16.12 11.60 6.71
C ARG A 381 -16.02 10.38 5.78
N PRO A 382 -16.80 9.31 6.00
CA PRO A 382 -16.95 8.25 5.00
C PRO A 382 -17.36 8.86 3.67
N THR A 383 -16.63 8.54 2.61
CA THR A 383 -16.80 9.20 1.30
C THR A 383 -16.92 8.19 0.19
N ILE A 384 -17.88 8.39 -0.70
CA ILE A 384 -18.04 7.64 -1.94
C ILE A 384 -17.97 8.61 -3.11
N ALA A 385 -17.04 8.37 -4.04
CA ALA A 385 -16.91 9.15 -5.27
C ALA A 385 -17.27 8.26 -6.47
N PHE A 386 -18.13 8.77 -7.36
CA PHE A 386 -18.66 8.05 -8.51
C PHE A 386 -18.16 8.67 -9.81
N ALA A 387 -17.91 7.80 -10.81
CA ALA A 387 -17.68 8.16 -12.19
C ALA A 387 -18.69 7.46 -13.10
N GLN A 388 -19.00 8.08 -14.23
CA GLN A 388 -19.83 7.48 -15.25
C GLN A 388 -19.05 6.41 -16.02
N VAL A 389 -19.67 5.26 -16.26
CA VAL A 389 -19.12 4.18 -17.10
C VAL A 389 -19.70 4.25 -18.50
N ASP A 390 -21.02 4.37 -18.56
CA ASP A 390 -21.79 4.58 -19.78
C ASP A 390 -22.94 5.56 -19.50
N GLY A 391 -23.85 5.74 -20.46
CA GLY A 391 -24.96 6.70 -20.30
C GLY A 391 -25.91 6.40 -19.14
N GLN A 392 -25.89 5.20 -18.55
CA GLN A 392 -26.85 4.74 -17.55
C GLN A 392 -26.20 4.24 -16.26
N GLU A 393 -24.99 3.69 -16.30
CA GLU A 393 -24.28 3.12 -15.14
C GLU A 393 -23.23 4.07 -14.59
N ILE A 394 -23.16 4.15 -13.25
CA ILE A 394 -22.07 4.81 -12.55
C ILE A 394 -21.39 3.82 -11.59
N LYS A 395 -20.06 3.89 -11.51
CA LYS A 395 -19.24 3.12 -10.56
C LYS A 395 -18.70 4.03 -9.49
N GLY A 396 -18.90 3.59 -8.24
CA GLY A 396 -18.44 4.29 -7.04
C GLY A 396 -17.26 3.60 -6.37
N SER A 397 -16.37 4.40 -5.83
CA SER A 397 -15.31 3.94 -4.93
C SER A 397 -15.50 4.58 -3.56
N ALA A 398 -15.68 3.74 -2.56
CA ALA A 398 -15.95 4.15 -1.18
C ALA A 398 -14.68 4.08 -0.33
N ARG A 399 -14.51 5.04 0.57
CA ARG A 399 -13.45 5.09 1.57
C ARG A 399 -14.03 5.45 2.93
N SER A 400 -13.58 4.73 3.96
CA SER A 400 -14.11 4.85 5.32
C SER A 400 -13.13 5.51 6.29
N ILE A 401 -13.68 5.95 7.42
CA ILE A 401 -12.94 6.34 8.62
C ILE A 401 -12.84 5.16 9.58
N LYS A 402 -11.87 5.19 10.49
CA LYS A 402 -11.69 4.14 11.50
C LYS A 402 -12.93 4.01 12.38
N GLY A 403 -13.40 2.78 12.56
CA GLY A 403 -14.59 2.48 13.37
C GLY A 403 -15.90 2.44 12.58
N PHE A 404 -15.94 2.86 11.32
CA PHE A 404 -17.11 2.73 10.46
C PHE A 404 -16.86 1.69 9.35
N HIS A 405 -17.62 0.58 9.37
CA HIS A 405 -17.47 -0.51 8.39
C HIS A 405 -18.29 -0.23 7.12
N ILE A 406 -17.64 0.32 6.08
CA ILE A 406 -18.35 0.85 4.91
C ILE A 406 -19.06 -0.23 4.09
N ARG A 407 -18.48 -1.45 3.97
CA ARG A 407 -19.12 -2.57 3.27
C ARG A 407 -20.42 -2.99 3.94
N ASP A 408 -20.44 -3.08 5.28
CA ASP A 408 -21.65 -3.46 6.02
C ASP A 408 -22.73 -2.38 5.92
N ALA A 409 -22.34 -1.10 5.90
CA ALA A 409 -23.27 0.00 5.63
C ALA A 409 -23.90 -0.12 4.24
N LEU A 410 -23.10 -0.48 3.21
CA LEU A 410 -23.63 -0.73 1.85
C LEU A 410 -24.55 -1.95 1.82
N ASP A 411 -24.25 -3.02 2.56
CA ASP A 411 -25.09 -4.21 2.67
C ASP A 411 -26.46 -3.89 3.28
N ILE A 412 -26.47 -3.07 4.34
CA ILE A 412 -27.72 -2.58 4.97
C ILE A 412 -28.53 -1.76 3.97
N VAL A 413 -27.89 -0.86 3.20
CA VAL A 413 -28.58 -0.05 2.18
C VAL A 413 -29.17 -0.94 1.09
N ALA A 414 -28.41 -1.89 0.55
CA ALA A 414 -28.86 -2.81 -0.49
C ALA A 414 -30.02 -3.69 -0.01
N THR A 415 -29.93 -4.23 1.21
CA THR A 415 -30.96 -5.07 1.80
C THR A 415 -32.28 -4.31 2.02
N LYS A 416 -32.19 -3.06 2.49
CA LYS A 416 -33.39 -2.24 2.77
C LYS A 416 -34.00 -1.58 1.54
N ASN A 417 -33.23 -1.45 0.45
CA ASN A 417 -33.65 -0.81 -0.79
C ASN A 417 -33.30 -1.72 -1.99
N PRO A 418 -34.01 -2.84 -2.20
CA PRO A 418 -33.75 -3.78 -3.28
C PRO A 418 -33.72 -3.09 -4.66
N GLY A 419 -32.67 -3.34 -5.46
CA GLY A 419 -32.48 -2.76 -6.79
C GLY A 419 -31.89 -1.34 -6.81
N LEU A 420 -31.55 -0.76 -5.64
CA LEU A 420 -30.91 0.55 -5.57
C LEU A 420 -29.41 0.46 -5.90
N ILE A 421 -28.75 -0.60 -5.49
CA ILE A 421 -27.35 -0.93 -5.80
C ILE A 421 -27.35 -2.18 -6.68
N ASP A 422 -26.69 -2.13 -7.85
CA ASP A 422 -26.59 -3.27 -8.76
C ASP A 422 -25.57 -4.30 -8.27
N LYS A 423 -24.37 -3.83 -7.89
CA LYS A 423 -23.27 -4.64 -7.33
C LYS A 423 -22.49 -3.85 -6.30
N PHE A 424 -22.00 -4.51 -5.27
CA PHE A 424 -21.02 -3.92 -4.35
C PHE A 424 -20.12 -5.01 -3.75
N GLY A 425 -18.94 -4.59 -3.27
CA GLY A 425 -17.99 -5.46 -2.60
C GLY A 425 -16.85 -4.66 -1.98
N GLY A 426 -16.07 -5.31 -1.13
CA GLY A 426 -14.94 -4.67 -0.46
C GLY A 426 -14.82 -5.05 1.01
N HIS A 427 -14.19 -4.17 1.77
CA HIS A 427 -13.84 -4.40 3.18
C HIS A 427 -14.25 -3.21 4.06
N ALA A 428 -13.89 -3.26 5.34
CA ALA A 428 -14.25 -2.22 6.31
C ALA A 428 -13.85 -0.81 5.87
N MET A 429 -12.65 -0.63 5.30
CA MET A 429 -12.08 0.69 5.00
C MET A 429 -12.25 1.13 3.55
N ALA A 430 -12.54 0.20 2.64
CA ALA A 430 -12.68 0.50 1.21
C ALA A 430 -13.67 -0.47 0.56
N ALA A 431 -14.53 0.05 -0.33
CA ALA A 431 -15.47 -0.75 -1.10
C ALA A 431 -15.66 -0.17 -2.50
N GLY A 432 -16.10 -1.02 -3.42
CA GLY A 432 -16.57 -0.63 -4.75
C GLY A 432 -18.05 -0.92 -4.89
N LEU A 433 -18.77 -0.13 -5.68
CA LEU A 433 -20.17 -0.37 -6.00
C LEU A 433 -20.52 0.14 -7.40
N SER A 434 -21.60 -0.40 -7.97
CA SER A 434 -22.21 0.13 -9.16
C SER A 434 -23.71 0.32 -8.95
N LEU A 435 -24.26 1.34 -9.60
CA LEU A 435 -25.69 1.62 -9.60
C LEU A 435 -26.09 2.39 -10.86
N LYS A 436 -27.38 2.41 -11.14
CA LYS A 436 -27.92 3.22 -12.24
C LYS A 436 -27.83 4.70 -11.89
N LYS A 437 -27.38 5.53 -12.83
CA LYS A 437 -27.24 6.98 -12.64
C LYS A 437 -28.49 7.65 -12.06
N GLN A 438 -29.68 7.26 -12.53
CA GLN A 438 -30.94 7.78 -12.03
C GLN A 438 -31.19 7.48 -10.53
N ASN A 439 -30.51 6.48 -9.97
CA ASN A 439 -30.63 6.08 -8.57
C ASN A 439 -29.70 6.86 -7.64
N PHE A 440 -28.82 7.73 -8.16
CA PHE A 440 -27.76 8.37 -7.38
C PHE A 440 -28.30 9.16 -6.19
N GLU A 441 -29.29 10.03 -6.39
CA GLU A 441 -29.83 10.85 -5.29
C GLU A 441 -30.55 9.98 -4.23
N LEU A 442 -31.33 8.98 -4.65
CA LEU A 442 -31.97 8.02 -3.75
C LEU A 442 -30.94 7.22 -2.96
N PHE A 443 -29.85 6.82 -3.60
CA PHE A 443 -28.74 6.14 -2.93
C PHE A 443 -28.08 7.03 -1.88
N LYS A 444 -27.77 8.28 -2.22
CA LYS A 444 -27.15 9.27 -1.32
C LYS A 444 -27.99 9.48 -0.05
N GLU A 445 -29.30 9.64 -0.20
CA GLU A 445 -30.23 9.78 0.94
C GLU A 445 -30.29 8.50 1.78
N ALA A 446 -30.39 7.32 1.13
CA ALA A 446 -30.44 6.03 1.82
C ALA A 446 -29.14 5.75 2.58
N PHE A 447 -28.00 6.02 1.95
CA PHE A 447 -26.68 5.82 2.57
C PHE A 447 -26.48 6.75 3.77
N LEU A 448 -26.79 8.04 3.64
CA LEU A 448 -26.73 8.99 4.76
C LEU A 448 -27.62 8.55 5.93
N ARG A 449 -28.86 8.16 5.64
CA ARG A 449 -29.83 7.72 6.67
C ARG A 449 -29.35 6.48 7.44
N GLU A 450 -28.77 5.50 6.76
CA GLU A 450 -28.30 4.26 7.41
C GLU A 450 -26.95 4.48 8.11
N ALA A 451 -26.06 5.29 7.52
CA ALA A 451 -24.78 5.63 8.11
C ALA A 451 -24.93 6.43 9.42
N ASN A 452 -25.87 7.37 9.49
CA ASN A 452 -26.14 8.17 10.72
C ASN A 452 -26.59 7.33 11.92
N LYS A 453 -27.05 6.09 11.70
CA LYS A 453 -27.35 5.15 12.79
C LYS A 453 -26.11 4.47 13.36
N LEU A 454 -25.02 4.45 12.58
CA LEU A 454 -23.77 3.75 12.88
C LEU A 454 -22.66 4.73 13.28
N LEU A 455 -22.78 6.00 12.85
CA LEU A 455 -21.84 7.07 13.16
C LEU A 455 -22.22 7.76 14.48
N ASN A 456 -21.20 8.23 15.19
CA ASN A 456 -21.35 9.09 16.36
C ASN A 456 -20.30 10.21 16.30
N GLU A 457 -20.43 11.23 17.15
CA GLU A 457 -19.51 12.36 17.19
C GLU A 457 -18.04 11.95 17.40
N GLU A 458 -17.80 10.92 18.22
CA GLU A 458 -16.46 10.42 18.50
C GLU A 458 -15.77 9.82 17.27
N LEU A 459 -16.53 9.14 16.39
CA LEU A 459 -16.01 8.60 15.14
C LEU A 459 -15.74 9.69 14.10
N LEU A 460 -16.50 10.79 14.16
CA LEU A 460 -16.40 11.93 13.26
C LEU A 460 -15.33 12.94 13.69
N GLU A 461 -14.75 12.77 14.89
CA GLU A 461 -13.65 13.59 15.37
C GLU A 461 -12.32 13.15 14.75
N SER A 462 -11.62 14.11 14.11
CA SER A 462 -10.28 13.85 13.56
C SER A 462 -9.25 13.81 14.69
N LYS A 463 -8.61 12.64 14.90
CA LYS A 463 -7.62 12.43 15.96
C LYS A 463 -6.21 12.31 15.36
N ILE A 464 -5.25 13.09 15.87
CA ILE A 464 -3.83 12.95 15.57
C ILE A 464 -3.20 12.12 16.68
N LEU A 465 -2.66 10.94 16.32
CA LEU A 465 -1.97 10.08 17.27
C LEU A 465 -0.47 10.37 17.25
N THR A 466 0.08 10.87 18.35
CA THR A 466 1.51 11.17 18.52
C THR A 466 2.20 10.17 19.45
N ASP A 467 3.52 10.13 19.38
CA ASP A 467 4.37 9.39 20.32
C ASP A 467 4.75 10.27 21.53
N GLY A 468 4.09 11.43 21.69
CA GLY A 468 4.30 12.40 22.75
C GLY A 468 5.55 13.26 22.54
N ARG A 469 5.89 14.05 23.55
CA ARG A 469 7.00 15.02 23.46
C ARG A 469 8.36 14.33 23.44
N VAL A 470 9.30 14.98 22.73
CA VAL A 470 10.74 14.65 22.74
C VAL A 470 11.45 15.63 23.65
N GLU A 471 12.31 15.13 24.54
CA GLU A 471 13.17 15.97 25.36
C GLU A 471 14.16 16.75 24.49
N SER A 472 14.44 18.02 24.83
CA SER A 472 15.30 18.91 24.00
C SER A 472 16.67 18.30 23.72
N LYS A 473 17.27 17.56 24.65
CA LYS A 473 18.55 16.86 24.47
C LYS A 473 18.54 15.80 23.35
N TRP A 474 17.37 15.31 22.94
CA TRP A 474 17.21 14.33 21.86
C TRP A 474 16.78 14.95 20.53
N LEU A 475 16.60 16.26 20.44
CA LEU A 475 16.37 16.96 19.17
C LEU A 475 17.69 17.12 18.39
N THR A 476 18.28 15.98 18.00
CA THR A 476 19.62 15.91 17.40
C THR A 476 19.59 15.10 16.10
N LEU A 477 20.60 15.36 15.23
CA LEU A 477 20.79 14.58 14.00
C LEU A 477 20.99 13.07 14.30
N ASP A 478 21.69 12.73 15.37
CA ASP A 478 21.94 11.33 15.72
C ASP A 478 20.66 10.62 16.15
N THR A 479 19.76 11.30 16.85
CA THR A 479 18.44 10.77 17.16
C THR A 479 17.59 10.55 15.89
N ALA A 480 17.62 11.47 14.93
CA ALA A 480 16.93 11.28 13.65
C ALA A 480 17.48 10.06 12.89
N LYS A 481 18.81 9.86 12.85
CA LYS A 481 19.42 8.65 12.28
C LYS A 481 19.02 7.37 13.01
N LEU A 482 18.92 7.39 14.34
CA LEU A 482 18.45 6.25 15.13
C LEU A 482 17.00 5.89 14.80
N ILE A 483 16.13 6.88 14.67
CA ILE A 483 14.73 6.67 14.26
C ILE A 483 14.67 6.07 12.84
N GLU A 484 15.46 6.58 11.91
CA GLU A 484 15.53 6.05 10.55
C GLU A 484 16.01 4.58 10.54
N ALA A 485 17.02 4.26 11.33
CA ALA A 485 17.56 2.91 11.45
C ALA A 485 16.63 1.93 12.19
N ALA A 486 15.73 2.43 13.03
CA ALA A 486 14.76 1.62 13.78
C ALA A 486 13.55 1.14 12.94
N GLY A 487 13.40 1.63 11.70
CA GLY A 487 12.39 1.13 10.75
C GLY A 487 12.66 -0.32 10.29
N PRO A 488 11.92 -0.78 9.26
CA PRO A 488 11.06 -0.01 8.35
C PRO A 488 9.76 0.43 8.99
N TRP A 489 9.37 1.67 8.70
CA TRP A 489 8.09 2.25 9.11
C TRP A 489 7.04 2.15 8.00
N GLY A 490 5.78 1.97 8.36
CA GLY A 490 4.68 1.86 7.41
C GLY A 490 3.33 1.61 8.08
N GLN A 491 2.43 0.93 7.39
CA GLN A 491 1.08 0.68 7.87
C GLN A 491 1.09 -0.12 9.19
N GLU A 492 0.34 0.35 10.19
CA GLU A 492 0.28 -0.17 11.57
C GLU A 492 1.60 -0.20 12.35
N PHE A 493 2.72 0.02 11.70
CA PHE A 493 4.03 0.25 12.32
C PHE A 493 4.53 1.65 11.95
N TRP A 494 3.75 2.65 12.35
CA TRP A 494 3.88 4.05 11.92
C TRP A 494 5.23 4.66 12.28
N GLU A 495 5.74 5.50 11.38
CA GLU A 495 6.87 6.37 11.67
C GLU A 495 6.55 7.26 12.87
N PRO A 496 7.53 7.52 13.77
CA PRO A 496 7.29 8.34 14.94
C PRO A 496 6.82 9.75 14.58
N LEU A 497 5.69 10.15 15.16
CA LEU A 497 5.14 11.49 15.10
C LEU A 497 5.11 12.06 16.52
N PHE A 498 5.88 13.10 16.74
CA PHE A 498 5.98 13.76 18.03
C PHE A 498 5.17 15.04 18.06
N ASP A 499 4.81 15.51 19.25
CA ASP A 499 4.19 16.82 19.45
C ASP A 499 5.06 17.68 20.37
N GLY A 500 4.95 19.01 20.20
CA GLY A 500 5.70 19.94 21.03
C GLY A 500 5.38 21.40 20.78
N LYS A 501 5.71 22.22 21.81
CA LYS A 501 5.64 23.67 21.77
C LYS A 501 7.03 24.25 21.63
N PHE A 502 7.19 25.15 20.66
CA PHE A 502 8.45 25.78 20.32
C PHE A 502 8.31 27.30 20.28
N CYS A 503 9.40 28.02 20.53
CA CYS A 503 9.53 29.42 20.18
C CYS A 503 9.72 29.54 18.68
N LEU A 504 8.96 30.40 18.03
CA LEU A 504 9.09 30.71 16.60
C LEU A 504 10.09 31.86 16.44
N VAL A 505 11.28 31.53 15.97
CA VAL A 505 12.38 32.50 15.80
C VAL A 505 12.24 33.23 14.47
N GLU A 506 12.04 32.49 13.40
CA GLU A 506 11.91 33.01 12.03
C GLU A 506 10.99 32.07 11.22
N TYR A 507 10.28 32.65 10.26
CA TYR A 507 9.53 31.88 9.27
C TYR A 507 9.55 32.55 7.89
N LYS A 508 9.48 31.74 6.84
CA LYS A 508 9.34 32.24 5.47
C LYS A 508 8.58 31.29 4.57
N LYS A 509 7.90 31.88 3.59
CA LYS A 509 7.26 31.12 2.51
C LYS A 509 8.31 30.57 1.56
N VAL A 510 8.18 29.28 1.19
CA VAL A 510 9.00 28.61 0.19
C VAL A 510 8.07 27.96 -0.84
N GLY A 511 8.40 28.13 -2.13
CA GLY A 511 7.53 27.63 -3.20
C GLY A 511 6.15 28.30 -3.20
N LYS A 512 5.10 27.53 -3.51
CA LYS A 512 3.72 28.06 -3.55
C LYS A 512 3.09 28.15 -2.15
N ASN A 513 3.13 27.05 -1.38
CA ASN A 513 2.38 26.90 -0.11
C ASN A 513 3.18 26.14 0.95
N HIS A 514 4.53 26.31 1.01
CA HIS A 514 5.34 25.66 2.04
C HIS A 514 5.86 26.70 3.02
N LEU A 515 5.90 26.32 4.30
CA LEU A 515 6.36 27.18 5.38
C LEU A 515 7.67 26.63 5.93
N LYS A 516 8.77 27.34 5.72
CA LYS A 516 10.05 27.04 6.37
C LYS A 516 10.17 27.88 7.65
N MET A 517 10.58 27.24 8.74
CA MET A 517 10.67 27.88 10.06
C MET A 517 12.03 27.58 10.70
N VAL A 518 12.45 28.49 11.56
CA VAL A 518 13.50 28.28 12.55
C VAL A 518 12.82 28.31 13.92
N LEU A 519 12.97 27.21 14.66
CA LEU A 519 12.35 27.00 15.95
C LEU A 519 13.41 26.88 17.02
N SER A 520 13.07 27.17 18.30
CA SER A 520 13.90 26.81 19.45
C SER A 520 13.04 26.27 20.57
N SER A 521 13.61 25.41 21.41
CA SER A 521 12.94 24.92 22.61
C SER A 521 12.97 25.98 23.72
N LYS A 522 11.95 26.06 24.58
CA LYS A 522 12.00 26.87 25.79
C LYS A 522 13.07 26.42 26.79
N GLU A 523 13.41 25.12 26.77
CA GLU A 523 14.41 24.51 27.63
C GLU A 523 15.85 24.78 27.14
N ASP A 524 16.02 25.01 25.82
CA ASP A 524 17.30 25.30 25.18
C ASP A 524 17.08 26.37 24.09
N PRO A 525 16.99 27.67 24.45
CA PRO A 525 16.68 28.73 23.51
C PRO A 525 17.79 29.03 22.49
N GLU A 526 19.03 28.60 22.77
CA GLU A 526 20.17 28.83 21.87
C GLU A 526 20.31 27.73 20.82
N HIS A 527 19.60 26.61 20.97
CA HIS A 527 19.59 25.52 20.01
C HIS A 527 18.48 25.75 18.95
N PHE A 528 18.92 26.18 17.77
CA PHE A 528 18.03 26.42 16.63
C PHE A 528 17.77 25.16 15.81
N LEU A 529 16.50 24.93 15.48
CA LEU A 529 16.00 23.77 14.77
C LEU A 529 15.37 24.20 13.45
N ASP A 530 15.87 23.69 12.34
CA ASP A 530 15.21 23.83 11.04
C ASP A 530 13.91 23.04 11.02
N ALA A 531 12.81 23.67 10.60
CA ALA A 531 11.51 23.03 10.44
C ALA A 531 10.89 23.39 9.09
N ILE A 532 10.12 22.45 8.51
CA ILE A 532 9.39 22.68 7.27
C ILE A 532 8.00 22.05 7.35
N ALA A 533 6.99 22.80 6.92
CA ALA A 533 5.62 22.33 6.72
C ALA A 533 5.27 22.46 5.23
N PHE A 534 4.81 21.36 4.62
CA PHE A 534 4.42 21.35 3.22
C PHE A 534 2.92 21.58 3.06
N SER A 535 2.55 22.32 2.00
CA SER A 535 1.14 22.52 1.59
C SER A 535 0.24 23.08 2.71
N VAL A 536 0.74 24.09 3.40
CA VAL A 536 0.03 24.78 4.50
C VAL A 536 -0.97 25.77 3.92
N ASP A 537 -2.22 25.73 4.40
CA ASP A 537 -3.23 26.73 4.05
C ASP A 537 -2.85 28.10 4.60
N GLU A 538 -3.13 29.19 3.87
CA GLU A 538 -2.74 30.55 4.29
C GLU A 538 -3.36 30.97 5.64
N LYS A 539 -4.53 30.44 5.98
CA LYS A 539 -5.19 30.67 7.28
C LYS A 539 -4.40 30.12 8.48
N ASP A 540 -3.57 29.10 8.24
CA ASP A 540 -2.77 28.39 9.24
C ASP A 540 -1.31 28.92 9.29
N TRP A 541 -1.04 30.07 8.67
CA TRP A 541 0.27 30.69 8.69
C TRP A 541 0.46 31.54 9.95
N PRO A 542 1.71 31.64 10.46
CA PRO A 542 2.02 32.61 11.51
C PRO A 542 1.68 34.02 11.05
N LYS A 543 1.08 34.78 11.95
CA LYS A 543 0.81 36.22 11.75
C LYS A 543 2.00 37.05 12.26
N GLU A 544 2.07 38.30 11.84
CA GLU A 544 3.06 39.23 12.38
C GLU A 544 2.94 39.32 13.91
N GLY A 545 4.06 39.11 14.60
CA GLY A 545 4.10 39.09 16.06
C GLY A 545 3.90 37.72 16.72
N SER A 546 3.64 36.65 15.96
CA SER A 546 3.59 35.28 16.50
C SER A 546 4.93 34.87 17.09
N LYS A 547 4.94 34.35 18.34
CA LYS A 547 6.16 34.00 19.08
C LYS A 547 6.26 32.52 19.42
N GLU A 548 5.16 31.81 19.44
CA GLU A 548 5.12 30.39 19.79
C GLU A 548 4.29 29.61 18.77
N ILE A 549 4.68 28.34 18.58
CA ILE A 549 3.99 27.40 17.72
C ILE A 549 3.92 26.03 18.39
N GLU A 550 2.76 25.41 18.34
CA GLU A 550 2.56 24.01 18.71
C GLU A 550 2.37 23.18 17.46
N ILE A 551 3.16 22.13 17.33
CA ILE A 551 3.22 21.33 16.11
C ILE A 551 3.25 19.82 16.41
N ALA A 552 2.74 19.02 15.46
CA ALA A 552 3.05 17.61 15.36
C ALA A 552 4.07 17.41 14.24
N TYR A 553 5.19 16.74 14.53
CA TYR A 553 6.37 16.70 13.67
C TYR A 553 7.10 15.37 13.72
N ARG A 554 7.86 15.07 12.65
CA ARG A 554 8.85 13.98 12.62
C ARG A 554 10.24 14.56 12.70
N LEU A 555 11.17 13.74 13.23
CA LEU A 555 12.60 14.04 13.17
C LEU A 555 13.17 13.40 11.90
N GLU A 556 13.61 14.19 10.97
CA GLU A 556 14.16 13.70 9.70
C GLU A 556 15.62 14.09 9.50
N VAL A 557 16.35 13.21 8.81
CA VAL A 557 17.68 13.50 8.29
C VAL A 557 17.51 14.17 6.93
N ASN A 558 17.80 15.47 6.87
CA ASN A 558 17.80 16.22 5.62
C ASN A 558 19.17 16.12 4.94
N HIS A 559 19.19 15.46 3.78
CA HIS A 559 20.38 15.38 2.93
C HIS A 559 20.34 16.48 1.87
N PHE A 560 21.07 17.56 2.10
CA PHE A 560 21.14 18.67 1.14
C PHE A 560 22.58 19.03 0.80
N ARG A 561 22.93 19.01 -0.49
CA ARG A 561 24.27 19.32 -1.02
C ARG A 561 25.42 18.54 -0.35
N GLY A 562 25.18 17.26 -0.04
CA GLY A 562 26.17 16.38 0.59
C GLY A 562 26.28 16.50 2.11
N ASN A 563 25.54 17.41 2.74
CA ASN A 563 25.49 17.57 4.19
C ASN A 563 24.21 16.92 4.75
N ALA A 564 24.35 16.24 5.88
CA ALA A 564 23.22 15.71 6.65
C ALA A 564 22.94 16.64 7.84
N THR A 565 21.70 17.10 7.97
CA THR A 565 21.25 17.96 9.08
C THR A 565 19.94 17.46 9.64
N LEU A 566 19.67 17.79 10.92
CA LEU A 566 18.35 17.56 11.50
C LEU A 566 17.35 18.54 10.89
N GLN A 567 16.16 18.03 10.53
CA GLN A 567 15.01 18.85 10.15
C GLN A 567 13.74 18.31 10.82
N LEU A 568 12.94 19.22 11.38
CA LEU A 568 11.61 18.90 11.85
C LEU A 568 10.64 18.93 10.64
N MET A 569 10.13 17.79 10.25
CA MET A 569 9.08 17.69 9.23
C MET A 569 7.73 17.90 9.92
N VAL A 570 7.14 19.07 9.76
CA VAL A 570 5.88 19.42 10.40
C VAL A 570 4.72 18.84 9.60
N GLU A 571 3.98 17.93 10.22
CA GLU A 571 2.79 17.31 9.65
C GLU A 571 1.52 18.12 9.94
N HIS A 572 1.44 18.67 11.16
CA HIS A 572 0.30 19.49 11.57
C HIS A 572 0.76 20.70 12.41
N ILE A 573 0.21 21.84 12.08
CA ILE A 573 0.26 23.04 12.93
C ILE A 573 -0.98 22.99 13.82
N LEU A 574 -0.77 22.87 15.13
CA LEU A 574 -1.85 22.69 16.11
C LEU A 574 -2.32 24.03 16.66
N GLN A 575 -1.37 24.93 16.96
CA GLN A 575 -1.64 26.26 17.49
C GLN A 575 -0.50 27.22 17.17
N ILE A 576 -0.83 28.48 16.93
CA ILE A 576 0.10 29.59 16.79
C ILE A 576 -0.33 30.71 17.73
N SER A 577 0.61 31.26 18.52
CA SER A 577 0.35 32.33 19.49
C SER A 577 1.42 33.41 19.50
#